data_0d5bfcb5cfd7ba1ffffcbc6f7d482352
#
_entry.id   0d5bfcb5cfd7ba1ffffcbc6f7d482352
#
_cell.length_a   1.000
_cell.length_b   1.000
_cell.length_c   1.000
_cell.angle_alpha   90.00
_cell.angle_beta   90.00
_cell.angle_gamma   90.00
#
_symmetry.space_group_name_H-M   'P 1'
#
loop_
_entity.id
_entity.type
_entity.pdbx_description
1 polymer ?
#
loop_
_entity_poly.entity_id
_entity_poly.type
_entity_poly.pdbx_seq_one_letter_code
_entity_poly.pdbx_strand_id
1 'polypeptide(L)'
;MPAPSIWLSSLAIAAASGWLAATVFAASPATSKEPRFPQLTMDQLNEAQKPLGEQIMKVSSVGLGGPYNPMIRSPVLGQRLYDLFYYLRWQTSVPTRLNEFAILIIGRQWRSQVEWFAHAPLAAKAGLAPGILADLKAGKRPAGMAEDEAAVYDFITELTATKKVSDDTYARAKKLFNDQQIVDLTAVAGNYVMVAMLLAMAEETVPAGKEEPFKIGED
;
A
#
# COMPACT_ATOMS: atom_id res chain seq x y z
N MET A 1 4.43 99.72 -6.93
CA MET A 1 4.04 98.48 -7.53
C MET A 1 4.60 97.35 -6.64
N PRO A 2 3.78 96.62 -5.88
CA PRO A 2 4.28 95.62 -4.98
C PRO A 2 4.29 94.26 -5.66
N ALA A 3 5.28 93.46 -5.45
CA ALA A 3 5.44 92.07 -5.89
C ALA A 3 4.63 91.12 -5.03
N PRO A 4 4.16 90.01 -5.57
CA PRO A 4 3.34 89.05 -4.83
C PRO A 4 4.19 88.03 -4.07
N SER A 5 3.75 87.71 -2.85
CA SER A 5 4.30 86.75 -1.92
C SER A 5 3.98 85.32 -2.33
N ILE A 6 4.97 84.44 -2.38
CA ILE A 6 4.83 83.03 -2.67
C ILE A 6 4.62 82.27 -1.35
N TRP A 7 3.48 81.59 -1.19
CA TRP A 7 3.24 80.70 -0.11
C TRP A 7 3.77 79.30 -0.45
N LEU A 8 4.76 78.80 0.33
CA LEU A 8 5.29 77.48 0.27
C LEU A 8 4.39 76.56 1.14
N SER A 9 3.61 75.74 0.50
CA SER A 9 2.82 74.69 1.19
C SER A 9 3.68 73.44 1.38
N SER A 10 4.01 73.14 2.61
CA SER A 10 4.73 71.92 2.98
C SER A 10 3.77 70.72 2.89
N LEU A 11 4.01 69.77 1.97
CA LEU A 11 3.37 68.47 1.93
C LEU A 11 4.08 67.55 2.93
N ALA A 12 3.37 67.16 3.98
CA ALA A 12 3.77 66.06 4.86
C ALA A 12 3.41 64.73 4.22
N ILE A 13 4.44 63.93 3.83
CA ILE A 13 4.28 62.55 3.38
C ILE A 13 4.17 61.67 4.61
N ALA A 14 2.97 61.16 4.92
CA ALA A 14 2.75 60.14 5.91
C ALA A 14 3.14 58.75 5.30
N ALA A 15 4.23 58.19 5.76
CA ALA A 15 4.62 56.80 5.43
C ALA A 15 3.74 55.85 6.24
N ALA A 16 2.77 55.23 5.61
CA ALA A 16 1.99 54.12 6.17
C ALA A 16 2.79 52.81 6.08
N SER A 17 3.39 52.41 7.20
CA SER A 17 4.06 51.10 7.35
C SER A 17 2.97 50.03 7.46
N GLY A 18 2.60 49.41 6.32
CA GLY A 18 1.72 48.27 6.31
C GLY A 18 2.45 47.00 6.81
N TRP A 19 2.13 46.57 8.01
CA TRP A 19 2.53 45.26 8.50
C TRP A 19 1.63 44.19 7.81
N LEU A 20 2.18 43.46 6.81
CA LEU A 20 1.59 42.24 6.30
C LEU A 20 1.81 41.16 7.36
N ALA A 21 0.80 40.90 8.16
CA ALA A 21 0.75 39.73 9.00
C ALA A 21 0.58 38.49 8.07
N ALA A 22 1.67 37.80 7.80
CA ALA A 22 1.62 36.49 7.16
C ALA A 22 0.94 35.51 8.16
N THR A 23 -0.34 35.24 7.95
CA THR A 23 -1.02 34.11 8.62
C THR A 23 -0.43 32.83 8.08
N VAL A 24 0.51 32.26 8.84
CA VAL A 24 0.97 30.89 8.62
C VAL A 24 -0.22 30.01 8.98
N PHE A 25 -0.94 29.50 7.96
CA PHE A 25 -1.85 28.39 8.14
C PHE A 25 -0.99 27.17 8.49
N ALA A 26 -0.84 26.89 9.78
CA ALA A 26 -0.35 25.60 10.22
C ALA A 26 -1.37 24.55 9.71
N ALA A 27 -0.95 23.77 8.73
CA ALA A 27 -1.72 22.58 8.33
C ALA A 27 -1.91 21.74 9.58
N SER A 28 -3.16 21.56 10.00
CA SER A 28 -3.49 20.62 11.07
C SER A 28 -2.92 19.25 10.65
N PRO A 29 -2.21 18.53 11.53
CA PRO A 29 -1.77 17.19 11.21
C PRO A 29 -3.03 16.39 10.86
N ALA A 30 -3.03 15.76 9.68
CA ALA A 30 -4.08 14.85 9.30
C ALA A 30 -4.16 13.79 10.41
N THR A 31 -5.24 13.80 11.17
CA THR A 31 -5.50 12.77 12.17
C THR A 31 -5.71 11.49 11.39
N SER A 32 -4.73 10.59 11.45
CA SER A 32 -4.91 9.25 10.91
C SER A 32 -6.15 8.65 11.57
N LYS A 33 -7.12 8.23 10.74
CA LYS A 33 -8.33 7.60 11.26
C LYS A 33 -7.91 6.32 11.99
N GLU A 34 -8.38 6.16 13.22
CA GLU A 34 -8.12 4.94 13.97
C GLU A 34 -8.77 3.73 13.27
N PRO A 35 -8.10 2.57 13.23
CA PRO A 35 -8.69 1.35 12.70
C PRO A 35 -10.00 1.01 13.42
N ARG A 36 -10.96 0.40 12.71
CA ARG A 36 -12.22 -0.07 13.29
C ARG A 36 -12.00 -1.10 14.41
N PHE A 37 -10.90 -1.83 14.33
CA PHE A 37 -10.45 -2.71 15.40
C PHE A 37 -9.22 -2.10 16.07
N PRO A 38 -9.33 -1.63 17.32
CA PRO A 38 -8.15 -1.22 18.09
C PRO A 38 -7.15 -2.37 18.15
N GLN A 39 -5.88 -2.10 17.85
CA GLN A 39 -4.85 -3.13 17.86
C GLN A 39 -4.71 -3.72 19.27
N LEU A 40 -4.78 -5.05 19.37
CA LEU A 40 -4.58 -5.77 20.63
C LEU A 40 -3.09 -5.97 20.89
N THR A 41 -2.73 -5.97 22.17
CA THR A 41 -1.45 -6.45 22.66
C THR A 41 -1.56 -7.91 23.09
N MET A 42 -0.44 -8.60 23.26
CA MET A 42 -0.44 -10.03 23.60
C MET A 42 -1.14 -10.35 24.94
N ASP A 43 -1.06 -9.44 25.90
CA ASP A 43 -1.73 -9.56 27.22
C ASP A 43 -3.26 -9.36 27.14
N GLN A 44 -3.77 -8.71 26.10
CA GLN A 44 -5.19 -8.52 25.86
C GLN A 44 -5.84 -9.69 25.13
N LEU A 45 -5.04 -10.66 24.62
CA LEU A 45 -5.57 -11.81 23.91
C LEU A 45 -6.26 -12.79 24.87
N ASN A 46 -7.42 -13.29 24.47
CA ASN A 46 -8.07 -14.41 25.15
C ASN A 46 -7.38 -15.74 24.83
N GLU A 47 -7.75 -16.80 25.54
CA GLU A 47 -7.12 -18.14 25.39
C GLU A 47 -7.19 -18.70 23.95
N ALA A 48 -8.27 -18.41 23.21
CA ALA A 48 -8.40 -18.87 21.84
C ALA A 48 -7.51 -18.09 20.86
N GLN A 49 -7.16 -16.85 21.16
CA GLN A 49 -6.34 -15.97 20.33
C GLN A 49 -4.84 -16.13 20.56
N LYS A 50 -4.44 -16.48 21.78
CA LYS A 50 -3.02 -16.56 22.19
C LYS A 50 -2.16 -17.42 21.26
N PRO A 51 -2.55 -18.66 20.90
CA PRO A 51 -1.70 -19.50 20.05
C PRO A 51 -1.42 -18.88 18.67
N LEU A 52 -2.44 -18.23 18.07
CA LEU A 52 -2.26 -17.50 16.81
C LEU A 52 -1.39 -16.26 17.00
N GLY A 53 -1.61 -15.49 18.08
CA GLY A 53 -0.82 -14.31 18.41
C GLY A 53 0.68 -14.65 18.53
N GLU A 54 1.01 -15.72 19.25
CA GLU A 54 2.39 -16.20 19.40
C GLU A 54 3.06 -16.57 18.07
N GLN A 55 2.31 -17.17 17.14
CA GLN A 55 2.82 -17.48 15.81
C GLN A 55 3.05 -16.22 14.99
N ILE A 56 2.10 -15.29 14.99
CA ILE A 56 2.21 -14.01 14.31
C ILE A 56 3.45 -13.24 14.80
N MET A 57 3.68 -13.17 16.10
CA MET A 57 4.83 -12.44 16.67
C MET A 57 6.19 -12.96 16.22
N LYS A 58 6.29 -14.21 15.76
CA LYS A 58 7.54 -14.78 15.24
C LYS A 58 7.92 -14.27 13.84
N VAL A 59 6.94 -13.80 13.06
CA VAL A 59 7.12 -13.43 11.66
C VAL A 59 6.75 -11.98 11.34
N SER A 60 5.97 -11.34 12.20
CA SER A 60 5.48 -9.97 11.99
C SER A 60 6.48 -8.93 12.45
N SER A 61 6.76 -7.94 11.58
CA SER A 61 7.52 -6.74 11.93
C SER A 61 6.67 -5.63 12.57
N VAL A 62 5.34 -5.80 12.56
CA VAL A 62 4.35 -4.82 13.06
C VAL A 62 3.50 -5.39 14.21
N GLY A 63 3.95 -6.47 14.83
CA GLY A 63 3.22 -7.15 15.89
C GLY A 63 1.88 -7.70 15.39
N LEU A 64 0.80 -7.45 16.13
CA LEU A 64 -0.56 -7.86 15.79
C LEU A 64 -1.28 -6.85 14.87
N GLY A 65 -0.57 -5.90 14.26
CA GLY A 65 -1.13 -4.90 13.35
C GLY A 65 -1.25 -5.36 11.91
N GLY A 66 -1.73 -4.47 11.03
CA GLY A 66 -1.98 -4.77 9.61
C GLY A 66 -3.01 -5.89 9.44
N PRO A 67 -2.79 -6.86 8.52
CA PRO A 67 -3.77 -7.92 8.29
C PRO A 67 -3.99 -8.83 9.49
N TYR A 68 -3.05 -8.90 10.41
CA TYR A 68 -3.16 -9.72 11.62
C TYR A 68 -4.19 -9.18 12.62
N ASN A 69 -4.42 -7.85 12.63
CA ASN A 69 -5.40 -7.24 13.52
C ASN A 69 -6.84 -7.76 13.29
N PRO A 70 -7.41 -7.74 12.07
CA PRO A 70 -8.69 -8.39 11.83
C PRO A 70 -8.64 -9.92 11.95
N MET A 71 -7.54 -10.58 11.57
CA MET A 71 -7.41 -12.04 11.64
C MET A 71 -7.52 -12.57 13.07
N ILE A 72 -6.91 -11.90 14.05
CA ILE A 72 -6.93 -12.34 15.46
C ILE A 72 -8.32 -12.29 16.08
N ARG A 73 -9.26 -11.52 15.48
CA ARG A 73 -10.66 -11.44 15.94
C ARG A 73 -11.47 -12.70 15.66
N SER A 74 -11.01 -13.53 14.73
CA SER A 74 -11.61 -14.82 14.40
C SER A 74 -10.52 -15.91 14.47
N PRO A 75 -10.10 -16.35 15.67
CA PRO A 75 -8.88 -17.12 15.83
C PRO A 75 -8.89 -18.45 15.05
N VAL A 76 -10.02 -19.12 14.90
CA VAL A 76 -10.12 -20.37 14.11
C VAL A 76 -9.90 -20.08 12.62
N LEU A 77 -10.56 -19.08 12.06
CA LEU A 77 -10.32 -18.66 10.67
C LEU A 77 -8.92 -18.06 10.52
N GLY A 78 -8.52 -17.22 11.47
CA GLY A 78 -7.21 -16.58 11.49
C GLY A 78 -6.06 -17.58 11.44
N GLN A 79 -6.16 -18.70 12.15
CA GLN A 79 -5.16 -19.78 12.07
C GLN A 79 -5.08 -20.37 10.66
N ARG A 80 -6.21 -20.65 10.01
CA ARG A 80 -6.24 -21.17 8.64
C ARG A 80 -5.62 -20.20 7.64
N LEU A 81 -5.92 -18.91 7.81
CA LEU A 81 -5.33 -17.87 6.98
C LEU A 81 -3.84 -17.69 7.24
N TYR A 82 -3.42 -17.78 8.50
CA TYR A 82 -1.99 -17.71 8.85
C TYR A 82 -1.20 -18.86 8.20
N ASP A 83 -1.71 -20.08 8.25
CA ASP A 83 -1.06 -21.25 7.63
C ASP A 83 -0.93 -21.05 6.11
N LEU A 84 -1.99 -20.55 5.45
CA LEU A 84 -1.97 -20.20 4.03
C LEU A 84 -0.98 -19.07 3.74
N PHE A 85 -0.97 -17.99 4.52
CA PHE A 85 -0.04 -16.87 4.38
C PHE A 85 1.41 -17.35 4.53
N TYR A 86 1.67 -18.19 5.52
CA TYR A 86 2.99 -18.71 5.78
C TYR A 86 3.52 -19.49 4.57
N TYR A 87 2.69 -20.37 3.99
CA TYR A 87 3.04 -21.10 2.78
C TYR A 87 3.29 -20.14 1.61
N LEU A 88 2.32 -19.28 1.28
CA LEU A 88 2.38 -18.40 0.12
C LEU A 88 3.50 -17.35 0.18
N ARG A 89 3.95 -16.95 1.35
CA ARG A 89 5.03 -15.98 1.49
C ARG A 89 6.42 -16.59 1.50
N TRP A 90 6.59 -17.76 2.09
CA TRP A 90 7.91 -18.30 2.37
C TRP A 90 8.16 -19.71 1.84
N GLN A 91 7.13 -20.43 1.42
CA GLN A 91 7.22 -21.83 0.99
C GLN A 91 6.67 -22.07 -0.42
N THR A 92 6.08 -21.06 -1.05
CA THR A 92 5.56 -21.15 -2.42
C THR A 92 6.66 -21.55 -3.40
N SER A 93 6.28 -22.24 -4.47
CA SER A 93 7.15 -22.59 -5.61
C SER A 93 7.51 -21.40 -6.50
N VAL A 94 6.85 -20.26 -6.31
CA VAL A 94 7.07 -19.02 -7.10
C VAL A 94 8.31 -18.28 -6.58
N PRO A 95 9.25 -17.87 -7.45
CA PRO A 95 10.39 -17.07 -7.04
C PRO A 95 9.98 -15.79 -6.30
N THR A 96 10.68 -15.44 -5.21
CA THR A 96 10.32 -14.33 -4.33
C THR A 96 10.06 -13.03 -5.08
N ARG A 97 10.86 -12.69 -6.10
CA ARG A 97 10.66 -11.48 -6.92
C ARG A 97 9.30 -11.46 -7.61
N LEU A 98 8.89 -12.57 -8.20
CA LEU A 98 7.60 -12.71 -8.87
C LEU A 98 6.45 -12.80 -7.89
N ASN A 99 6.67 -13.43 -6.73
CA ASN A 99 5.69 -13.50 -5.65
C ASN A 99 5.36 -12.10 -5.11
N GLU A 100 6.38 -11.31 -4.76
CA GLU A 100 6.18 -9.94 -4.29
C GLU A 100 5.58 -9.06 -5.40
N PHE A 101 5.94 -9.27 -6.66
CA PHE A 101 5.33 -8.56 -7.79
C PHE A 101 3.83 -8.89 -7.92
N ALA A 102 3.45 -10.16 -7.81
CA ALA A 102 2.06 -10.60 -7.80
C ALA A 102 1.24 -9.92 -6.68
N ILE A 103 1.81 -9.85 -5.48
CA ILE A 103 1.22 -9.15 -4.34
C ILE A 103 1.00 -7.66 -4.66
N LEU A 104 2.01 -7.00 -5.22
CA LEU A 104 1.92 -5.57 -5.55
C LEU A 104 0.92 -5.26 -6.67
N ILE A 105 0.72 -6.17 -7.63
CA ILE A 105 -0.34 -6.02 -8.65
C ILE A 105 -1.70 -5.96 -7.97
N ILE A 106 -1.98 -6.85 -7.03
CA ILE A 106 -3.23 -6.85 -6.26
C ILE A 106 -3.31 -5.61 -5.35
N GLY A 107 -2.23 -5.31 -4.63
CA GLY A 107 -2.16 -4.12 -3.76
C GLY A 107 -2.44 -2.82 -4.52
N ARG A 108 -1.99 -2.71 -5.80
CA ARG A 108 -2.31 -1.56 -6.65
C ARG A 108 -3.77 -1.56 -7.10
N GLN A 109 -4.30 -2.70 -7.54
CA GLN A 109 -5.70 -2.82 -7.97
C GLN A 109 -6.68 -2.45 -6.86
N TRP A 110 -6.36 -2.82 -5.62
CA TRP A 110 -7.16 -2.51 -4.42
C TRP A 110 -6.79 -1.17 -3.78
N ARG A 111 -5.73 -0.49 -4.29
CA ARG A 111 -5.16 0.72 -3.66
C ARG A 111 -4.87 0.51 -2.18
N SER A 112 -4.42 -0.68 -1.84
CA SER A 112 -4.13 -1.10 -0.47
C SER A 112 -2.84 -0.44 0.02
N GLN A 113 -2.98 0.60 0.85
CA GLN A 113 -1.86 1.37 1.42
C GLN A 113 -0.91 0.46 2.20
N VAL A 114 -1.47 -0.40 3.05
CA VAL A 114 -0.72 -1.29 3.94
C VAL A 114 0.04 -2.34 3.14
N GLU A 115 -0.59 -2.98 2.15
CA GLU A 115 0.08 -3.98 1.31
C GLU A 115 1.22 -3.35 0.50
N TRP A 116 0.96 -2.21 -0.14
CA TRP A 116 2.01 -1.53 -0.90
C TRP A 116 3.17 -1.10 -0.01
N PHE A 117 2.87 -0.51 1.14
CA PHE A 117 3.89 -0.09 2.11
C PHE A 117 4.77 -1.26 2.57
N ALA A 118 4.16 -2.41 2.85
CA ALA A 118 4.87 -3.60 3.32
C ALA A 118 5.67 -4.29 2.21
N HIS A 119 5.11 -4.41 1.01
CA HIS A 119 5.64 -5.29 -0.04
C HIS A 119 6.53 -4.60 -1.07
N ALA A 120 6.40 -3.29 -1.33
CA ALA A 120 7.26 -2.60 -2.29
C ALA A 120 8.76 -2.64 -1.92
N PRO A 121 9.17 -2.45 -0.66
CA PRO A 121 10.57 -2.63 -0.26
C PRO A 121 11.06 -4.08 -0.40
N LEU A 122 10.18 -5.07 -0.17
CA LEU A 122 10.52 -6.50 -0.31
C LEU A 122 10.70 -6.88 -1.77
N ALA A 123 9.83 -6.39 -2.66
CA ALA A 123 9.96 -6.58 -4.10
C ALA A 123 11.25 -5.97 -4.65
N ALA A 124 11.59 -4.74 -4.23
CA ALA A 124 12.85 -4.10 -4.58
C ALA A 124 14.07 -4.91 -4.11
N LYS A 125 14.05 -5.38 -2.86
CA LYS A 125 15.08 -6.25 -2.30
C LYS A 125 15.21 -7.59 -3.04
N ALA A 126 14.10 -8.13 -3.53
CA ALA A 126 14.04 -9.35 -4.32
C ALA A 126 14.49 -9.15 -5.78
N GLY A 127 14.82 -7.91 -6.20
CA GLY A 127 15.37 -7.60 -7.52
C GLY A 127 14.35 -7.08 -8.54
N LEU A 128 13.13 -6.71 -8.12
CA LEU A 128 12.20 -6.02 -9.00
C LEU A 128 12.72 -4.61 -9.31
N ALA A 129 12.82 -4.27 -10.60
CA ALA A 129 13.42 -3.01 -11.03
C ALA A 129 12.62 -1.77 -10.54
N PRO A 130 13.29 -0.67 -10.12
CA PRO A 130 12.60 0.53 -9.66
C PRO A 130 11.61 1.13 -10.67
N GLY A 131 11.90 1.05 -11.98
CA GLY A 131 10.99 1.51 -13.04
C GLY A 131 9.69 0.71 -13.08
N ILE A 132 9.74 -0.61 -12.85
CA ILE A 132 8.56 -1.48 -12.79
C ILE A 132 7.69 -1.09 -11.58
N LEU A 133 8.32 -0.87 -10.42
CA LEU A 133 7.60 -0.41 -9.23
C LEU A 133 6.93 0.96 -9.44
N ALA A 134 7.63 1.89 -10.09
CA ALA A 134 7.11 3.23 -10.36
C ALA A 134 5.90 3.21 -11.31
N ASP A 135 6.01 2.46 -12.41
CA ASP A 135 4.92 2.31 -13.38
C ASP A 135 3.71 1.63 -12.75
N LEU A 136 3.94 0.53 -12.02
CA LEU A 136 2.87 -0.20 -11.34
C LEU A 136 2.16 0.70 -10.31
N LYS A 137 2.93 1.46 -9.51
CA LYS A 137 2.39 2.43 -8.55
C LYS A 137 1.51 3.48 -9.24
N ALA A 138 1.92 3.94 -10.42
CA ALA A 138 1.17 4.88 -11.23
C ALA A 138 -0.06 4.27 -11.94
N GLY A 139 -0.34 2.98 -11.73
CA GLY A 139 -1.45 2.28 -12.39
C GLY A 139 -1.21 1.97 -13.87
N LYS A 140 0.03 2.05 -14.34
CA LYS A 140 0.41 1.74 -15.71
C LYS A 140 0.89 0.31 -15.83
N ARG A 141 0.73 -0.28 -17.01
CA ARG A 141 1.45 -1.51 -17.34
C ARG A 141 2.95 -1.21 -17.34
N PRO A 142 3.75 -1.87 -16.48
CA PRO A 142 5.16 -1.55 -16.39
C PRO A 142 5.91 -1.77 -17.70
N ALA A 143 6.82 -0.84 -18.02
CA ALA A 143 7.76 -1.00 -19.14
C ALA A 143 9.01 -1.76 -18.67
N GLY A 144 9.68 -2.44 -19.62
CA GLY A 144 10.95 -3.12 -19.35
C GLY A 144 10.86 -4.35 -18.45
N MET A 145 9.67 -4.93 -18.27
CA MET A 145 9.51 -6.20 -17.57
C MET A 145 10.29 -7.31 -18.27
N ALA A 146 10.93 -8.19 -17.49
CA ALA A 146 11.42 -9.46 -17.97
C ALA A 146 10.25 -10.35 -18.46
N GLU A 147 10.53 -11.39 -19.23
CA GLU A 147 9.50 -12.25 -19.82
C GLU A 147 8.60 -12.90 -18.75
N ASP A 148 9.19 -13.36 -17.66
CA ASP A 148 8.48 -13.95 -16.52
C ASP A 148 7.66 -12.91 -15.74
N GLU A 149 8.15 -11.70 -15.59
CA GLU A 149 7.40 -10.59 -14.98
C GLU A 149 6.20 -10.21 -15.84
N ALA A 150 6.37 -10.10 -17.16
CA ALA A 150 5.28 -9.80 -18.08
C ALA A 150 4.20 -10.90 -18.05
N ALA A 151 4.61 -12.18 -18.00
CA ALA A 151 3.68 -13.29 -17.89
C ALA A 151 2.87 -13.25 -16.58
N VAL A 152 3.50 -12.96 -15.43
CA VAL A 152 2.82 -12.79 -14.13
C VAL A 152 1.87 -11.60 -14.17
N TYR A 153 2.31 -10.47 -14.70
CA TYR A 153 1.47 -9.27 -14.80
C TYR A 153 0.23 -9.52 -15.64
N ASP A 154 0.40 -10.04 -16.85
CA ASP A 154 -0.70 -10.28 -17.79
C ASP A 154 -1.66 -11.33 -17.24
N PHE A 155 -1.15 -12.44 -16.66
CA PHE A 155 -1.96 -13.51 -16.07
C PHE A 155 -2.83 -12.99 -14.92
N ILE A 156 -2.24 -12.30 -13.95
CA ILE A 156 -2.98 -11.80 -12.76
C ILE A 156 -3.95 -10.69 -13.17
N THR A 157 -3.52 -9.76 -14.01
CA THR A 157 -4.36 -8.64 -14.43
C THR A 157 -5.56 -9.12 -15.23
N GLU A 158 -5.38 -10.04 -16.18
CA GLU A 158 -6.47 -10.60 -16.95
C GLU A 158 -7.44 -11.39 -16.05
N LEU A 159 -6.90 -12.28 -15.20
CA LEU A 159 -7.71 -13.08 -14.28
C LEU A 159 -8.58 -12.21 -13.36
N THR A 160 -8.01 -11.16 -12.79
CA THR A 160 -8.73 -10.30 -11.85
C THR A 160 -9.71 -9.35 -12.53
N ALA A 161 -9.40 -8.86 -13.74
CA ALA A 161 -10.27 -7.95 -14.47
C ALA A 161 -11.44 -8.68 -15.15
N THR A 162 -11.16 -9.79 -15.84
CA THR A 162 -12.14 -10.48 -16.67
C THR A 162 -12.78 -11.71 -16.01
N LYS A 163 -12.22 -12.16 -14.86
CA LYS A 163 -12.61 -13.39 -14.13
C LYS A 163 -12.31 -14.65 -14.94
N LYS A 164 -11.44 -14.54 -15.92
CA LYS A 164 -10.97 -15.64 -16.79
C LYS A 164 -9.50 -15.39 -17.17
N VAL A 165 -8.86 -16.40 -17.72
CA VAL A 165 -7.57 -16.29 -18.39
C VAL A 165 -7.77 -16.86 -19.79
N SER A 166 -7.40 -16.11 -20.82
CA SER A 166 -7.45 -16.57 -22.20
C SER A 166 -6.43 -17.68 -22.46
N ASP A 167 -6.69 -18.50 -23.48
CA ASP A 167 -5.76 -19.58 -23.86
C ASP A 167 -4.37 -19.04 -24.22
N ASP A 168 -4.31 -17.86 -24.84
CA ASP A 168 -3.04 -17.22 -25.20
C ASP A 168 -2.24 -16.79 -23.97
N THR A 169 -2.89 -16.16 -22.98
CA THR A 169 -2.26 -15.75 -21.73
C THR A 169 -1.84 -16.98 -20.91
N TYR A 170 -2.71 -17.99 -20.84
CA TYR A 170 -2.38 -19.24 -20.18
C TYR A 170 -1.19 -19.95 -20.86
N ALA A 171 -1.18 -20.03 -22.19
CA ALA A 171 -0.08 -20.66 -22.93
C ALA A 171 1.26 -19.94 -22.71
N ARG A 172 1.27 -18.59 -22.63
CA ARG A 172 2.48 -17.83 -22.29
C ARG A 172 2.97 -18.17 -20.87
N ALA A 173 2.06 -18.20 -19.89
CA ALA A 173 2.40 -18.57 -18.52
C ALA A 173 2.96 -20.01 -18.46
N LYS A 174 2.34 -20.96 -19.15
CA LYS A 174 2.78 -22.38 -19.21
C LYS A 174 4.15 -22.61 -19.80
N LYS A 175 4.65 -21.72 -20.64
CA LYS A 175 6.04 -21.81 -21.17
C LYS A 175 7.08 -21.53 -20.08
N LEU A 176 6.73 -20.74 -19.06
CA LEU A 176 7.66 -20.24 -18.05
C LEU A 176 7.45 -20.88 -16.67
N PHE A 177 6.22 -21.34 -16.39
CA PHE A 177 5.82 -21.86 -15.11
C PHE A 177 5.24 -23.27 -15.22
N ASN A 178 5.58 -24.11 -14.26
CA ASN A 178 4.95 -25.42 -14.10
C ASN A 178 3.53 -25.28 -13.47
N ASP A 179 2.80 -26.40 -13.39
CA ASP A 179 1.43 -26.39 -12.88
C ASP A 179 1.33 -25.89 -11.43
N GLN A 180 2.27 -26.29 -10.57
CA GLN A 180 2.31 -25.85 -9.18
C GLN A 180 2.51 -24.34 -9.10
N GLN A 181 3.43 -23.77 -9.87
CA GLN A 181 3.68 -22.34 -9.88
C GLN A 181 2.48 -21.53 -10.37
N ILE A 182 1.74 -22.02 -11.36
CA ILE A 182 0.50 -21.36 -11.82
C ILE A 182 -0.58 -21.41 -10.74
N VAL A 183 -0.73 -22.53 -10.05
CA VAL A 183 -1.67 -22.66 -8.92
C VAL A 183 -1.24 -21.75 -7.78
N ASP A 184 0.03 -21.74 -7.41
CA ASP A 184 0.56 -20.88 -6.36
C ASP A 184 0.40 -19.38 -6.70
N LEU A 185 0.69 -18.96 -7.94
CA LEU A 185 0.45 -17.57 -8.40
C LEU A 185 -1.03 -17.17 -8.28
N THR A 186 -1.92 -18.08 -8.66
CA THR A 186 -3.37 -17.86 -8.52
C THR A 186 -3.76 -17.75 -7.05
N ALA A 187 -3.22 -18.62 -6.21
CA ALA A 187 -3.47 -18.60 -4.76
C ALA A 187 -2.91 -17.33 -4.10
N VAL A 188 -1.72 -16.87 -4.49
CA VAL A 188 -1.13 -15.59 -4.03
C VAL A 188 -2.08 -14.44 -4.38
N ALA A 189 -2.51 -14.33 -5.64
CA ALA A 189 -3.41 -13.26 -6.06
C ALA A 189 -4.73 -13.28 -5.29
N GLY A 190 -5.38 -14.44 -5.18
CA GLY A 190 -6.65 -14.58 -4.44
C GLY A 190 -6.50 -14.29 -2.95
N ASN A 191 -5.42 -14.76 -2.33
CA ASN A 191 -5.13 -14.50 -0.93
C ASN A 191 -4.94 -13.01 -0.65
N TYR A 192 -4.21 -12.30 -1.51
CA TYR A 192 -3.99 -10.85 -1.31
C TYR A 192 -5.20 -10.00 -1.66
N VAL A 193 -6.11 -10.45 -2.52
CA VAL A 193 -7.45 -9.86 -2.63
C VAL A 193 -8.19 -9.95 -1.29
N MET A 194 -8.15 -11.11 -0.62
CA MET A 194 -8.77 -11.28 0.71
C MET A 194 -8.07 -10.41 1.77
N VAL A 195 -6.74 -10.31 1.74
CA VAL A 195 -5.99 -9.42 2.63
C VAL A 195 -6.42 -7.97 2.43
N ALA A 196 -6.48 -7.50 1.18
CA ALA A 196 -6.94 -6.16 0.85
C ALA A 196 -8.37 -5.88 1.37
N MET A 197 -9.27 -6.87 1.23
CA MET A 197 -10.63 -6.78 1.79
C MET A 197 -10.63 -6.67 3.31
N LEU A 198 -9.81 -7.46 4.01
CA LEU A 198 -9.70 -7.41 5.48
C LEU A 198 -9.15 -6.06 5.94
N LEU A 199 -8.10 -5.57 5.28
CA LEU A 199 -7.49 -4.26 5.58
C LEU A 199 -8.47 -3.11 5.34
N ALA A 200 -9.18 -3.14 4.21
CA ALA A 200 -10.19 -2.14 3.87
C ALA A 200 -11.39 -2.17 4.83
N MET A 201 -11.90 -3.35 5.16
CA MET A 201 -13.00 -3.54 6.11
C MET A 201 -12.62 -3.05 7.50
N ALA A 202 -11.39 -3.33 7.96
CA ALA A 202 -10.89 -2.91 9.27
C ALA A 202 -10.43 -1.45 9.30
N GLU A 203 -10.32 -0.78 8.13
CA GLU A 203 -9.72 0.55 7.97
C GLU A 203 -8.29 0.61 8.51
N GLU A 204 -7.53 -0.45 8.26
CA GLU A 204 -6.13 -0.50 8.63
C GLU A 204 -5.30 0.53 7.84
N THR A 205 -4.42 1.22 8.54
CA THR A 205 -3.55 2.27 7.98
C THR A 205 -2.07 1.84 8.01
N VAL A 206 -1.25 2.55 7.27
CA VAL A 206 0.21 2.44 7.43
C VAL A 206 0.60 2.89 8.84
N PRO A 207 1.77 2.46 9.36
CA PRO A 207 2.21 2.84 10.70
C PRO A 207 2.23 4.36 10.89
N ALA A 208 1.88 4.82 12.08
CA ALA A 208 1.83 6.24 12.42
C ALA A 208 3.14 6.97 12.04
N GLY A 209 3.01 8.14 11.42
CA GLY A 209 4.13 8.95 10.94
C GLY A 209 4.77 8.47 9.63
N LYS A 210 4.22 7.45 8.97
CA LYS A 210 4.63 7.03 7.62
C LYS A 210 3.72 7.62 6.57
N GLU A 211 4.30 7.92 5.41
CA GLU A 211 3.56 8.42 4.25
C GLU A 211 2.75 7.30 3.61
N GLU A 212 1.49 7.60 3.26
CA GLU A 212 0.65 6.69 2.50
C GLU A 212 1.16 6.56 1.05
N PRO A 213 1.32 5.32 0.55
CA PRO A 213 1.80 5.08 -0.81
C PRO A 213 0.94 5.69 -1.92
N PHE A 214 -0.39 5.73 -1.73
CA PHE A 214 -1.34 6.25 -2.71
C PHE A 214 -2.06 7.47 -2.16
N LYS A 215 -2.14 8.53 -2.95
CA LYS A 215 -2.96 9.70 -2.59
C LYS A 215 -4.44 9.38 -2.83
N ILE A 216 -5.28 9.76 -1.88
CA ILE A 216 -6.73 9.60 -2.00
C ILE A 216 -7.23 10.60 -3.05
N GLY A 217 -7.93 10.11 -4.10
CA GLY A 217 -8.57 10.96 -5.11
C GLY A 217 -7.71 11.29 -6.35
N GLU A 218 -6.49 10.79 -6.47
CA GLU A 218 -5.67 10.88 -7.69
C GLU A 218 -5.74 9.55 -8.47
N ASP A 219 -6.75 9.38 -9.34
CA ASP A 219 -6.81 8.41 -10.46
C ASP A 219 -7.04 9.14 -11.75
#